data_297a092dccc93048c96b48035d1a5a5f
#
_entry.id   297a092dccc93048c96b48035d1a5a5f
#
_cell.length_a   1.000
_cell.length_b   1.000
_cell.length_c   1.000
_cell.angle_alpha   90.00
_cell.angle_beta   90.00
_cell.angle_gamma   90.00
#
_symmetry.space_group_name_H-M   'P 1'
#
loop_
_entity.id
_entity.type
_entity.pdbx_description
1 polymer ?
#
loop_
_entity_poly.entity_id
_entity_poly.type
_entity_poly.pdbx_seq_one_letter_code
_entity_poly.pdbx_strand_id
1 'polypeptide(L)'
;SSRWYPGAGLYRNVHLVVTEDVHIPTWGTVITTPVVEDGFARVNVKTDLVMPEGKNVGNYRIVTEILNPEGKRISSDDRPGDKLDGNFFNQNFVVYRPSLWSPENPALYTAVSKVYDGETLKDEYTTRFGIRTLEIIPDKGFFLNGKLTKFKGVCNHHDLGPLGGAVNDAAIRRQIRILKDMGCNAIRTSHNMPAPELVEACDEMGMMLMPESFDEWKSAKMANGYHKIFDEWVEKDLVNLIRHYRNNPSVVMWCIGNEVPDQWNGNNGPKLSRMLQDICHREDPTRPVTQGMDAPDAVVNNNMAATMDIAGFNYRPHK
;
A
#
# COMPACT_ATOMS: atom_id res chain seq x y z
N SER A 1 13.64 -10.40 21.54
CA SER A 1 12.17 -10.41 21.47
C SER A 1 11.65 -8.99 21.42
N SER A 2 10.59 -8.80 20.73
CA SER A 2 9.89 -7.54 20.58
C SER A 2 9.04 -7.21 21.82
N ARG A 3 8.50 -6.00 21.86
CA ARG A 3 7.57 -5.53 22.92
C ARG A 3 6.15 -6.09 22.78
N TRP A 4 5.90 -6.91 21.79
CA TRP A 4 4.64 -7.58 21.50
C TRP A 4 4.89 -9.02 21.04
N TYR A 5 3.87 -9.78 20.72
CA TYR A 5 3.96 -11.13 20.18
C TYR A 5 4.40 -11.09 18.70
N PRO A 6 5.69 -11.23 18.37
CA PRO A 6 6.15 -11.10 16.99
C PRO A 6 5.80 -12.30 16.11
N GLY A 7 5.46 -13.44 16.70
CA GLY A 7 5.36 -14.72 16.02
C GLY A 7 6.72 -15.37 15.78
N ALA A 8 6.72 -16.63 15.39
CA ALA A 8 7.91 -17.39 15.02
C ALA A 8 7.56 -18.41 13.93
N GLY A 9 8.52 -18.67 13.04
CA GLY A 9 8.31 -19.57 11.90
C GLY A 9 7.40 -18.98 10.81
N LEU A 10 6.81 -19.85 10.00
CA LEU A 10 5.90 -19.48 8.91
C LEU A 10 4.46 -19.35 9.45
N TYR A 11 4.11 -18.19 9.97
CA TYR A 11 2.78 -17.93 10.56
C TYR A 11 1.84 -17.17 9.61
N ARG A 12 2.32 -16.78 8.42
CA ARG A 12 1.53 -16.21 7.33
C ARG A 12 1.37 -17.22 6.21
N ASN A 13 0.34 -17.04 5.40
CA ASN A 13 0.10 -17.91 4.24
C ASN A 13 1.26 -17.82 3.24
N VAL A 14 1.60 -18.96 2.65
CA VAL A 14 2.59 -19.08 1.59
C VAL A 14 1.90 -19.63 0.35
N HIS A 15 2.06 -18.94 -0.76
CA HIS A 15 1.45 -19.29 -2.04
C HIS A 15 2.52 -19.68 -3.05
N LEU A 16 2.28 -20.78 -3.78
CA LEU A 16 3.04 -21.13 -4.97
C LEU A 16 2.30 -20.58 -6.18
N VAL A 17 2.94 -19.66 -6.90
CA VAL A 17 2.41 -19.11 -8.15
C VAL A 17 3.08 -19.84 -9.31
N VAL A 18 2.28 -20.42 -10.21
CA VAL A 18 2.75 -21.11 -11.42
C VAL A 18 2.22 -20.35 -12.63
N THR A 19 3.11 -19.95 -13.51
CA THR A 19 2.80 -19.15 -14.70
C THR A 19 3.45 -19.74 -15.94
N GLU A 20 3.05 -19.27 -17.11
CA GLU A 20 3.80 -19.43 -18.34
C GLU A 20 5.07 -18.55 -18.32
N ASP A 21 5.98 -18.78 -19.28
CA ASP A 21 7.22 -17.98 -19.42
C ASP A 21 6.92 -16.49 -19.62
N VAL A 22 5.84 -16.17 -20.36
CA VAL A 22 5.35 -14.80 -20.53
C VAL A 22 4.15 -14.60 -19.62
N HIS A 23 4.29 -13.72 -18.63
CA HIS A 23 3.27 -13.50 -17.64
C HIS A 23 3.38 -12.11 -16.98
N ILE A 24 2.33 -11.69 -16.30
CA ILE A 24 2.33 -10.50 -15.45
C ILE A 24 2.99 -10.89 -14.12
N PRO A 25 4.09 -10.24 -13.70
CA PRO A 25 4.75 -10.57 -12.44
C PRO A 25 3.85 -10.28 -11.24
N THR A 26 4.13 -10.94 -10.12
CA THR A 26 3.47 -10.64 -8.85
C THR A 26 3.58 -9.14 -8.55
N TRP A 27 2.42 -8.50 -8.28
CA TRP A 27 2.26 -7.03 -8.10
C TRP A 27 2.68 -6.20 -9.32
N GLY A 28 2.72 -6.79 -10.51
CA GLY A 28 3.11 -6.13 -11.76
C GLY A 28 2.07 -5.17 -12.32
N THR A 29 0.88 -5.07 -11.71
CA THR A 29 -0.15 -4.11 -12.08
C THR A 29 -0.17 -2.93 -11.12
N VAL A 30 -0.15 -1.71 -11.66
CA VAL A 30 -0.29 -0.46 -10.90
C VAL A 30 -1.53 0.27 -11.40
N ILE A 31 -2.47 0.54 -10.50
CA ILE A 31 -3.71 1.23 -10.83
C ILE A 31 -3.77 2.57 -10.10
N THR A 32 -3.95 3.63 -10.87
CA THR A 32 -4.12 4.98 -10.32
C THR A 32 -5.40 5.63 -10.85
N THR A 33 -5.93 6.57 -10.09
CA THR A 33 -7.12 7.37 -10.46
C THR A 33 -6.73 8.86 -10.53
N PRO A 34 -5.99 9.27 -11.58
CA PRO A 34 -5.38 10.60 -11.64
C PRO A 34 -6.40 11.74 -11.74
N VAL A 35 -7.62 11.44 -12.18
CA VAL A 35 -8.72 12.41 -12.27
C VAL A 35 -9.97 11.76 -11.71
N VAL A 36 -10.57 12.43 -10.73
CA VAL A 36 -11.90 12.07 -10.19
C VAL A 36 -12.69 13.37 -10.11
N GLU A 37 -13.69 13.50 -10.93
CA GLU A 37 -14.55 14.68 -11.03
C GLU A 37 -16.03 14.29 -10.88
N ASP A 38 -16.90 15.29 -10.79
CA ASP A 38 -18.33 15.04 -10.75
C ASP A 38 -18.76 14.37 -12.07
N GLY A 39 -19.28 13.16 -11.93
CA GLY A 39 -19.78 12.35 -13.04
C GLY A 39 -18.79 11.41 -13.71
N PHE A 40 -17.48 11.51 -13.51
CA PHE A 40 -16.52 10.53 -14.07
C PHE A 40 -15.20 10.43 -13.31
N ALA A 41 -14.52 9.31 -13.52
CA ALA A 41 -13.12 9.12 -13.09
C ALA A 41 -12.29 8.58 -14.27
N ARG A 42 -11.02 8.99 -14.34
CA ARG A 42 -10.03 8.33 -15.18
C ARG A 42 -9.28 7.30 -14.35
N VAL A 43 -9.18 6.09 -14.87
CA VAL A 43 -8.43 4.99 -14.28
C VAL A 43 -7.28 4.68 -15.22
N ASN A 44 -6.06 4.76 -14.71
CA ASN A 44 -4.86 4.35 -15.43
C ASN A 44 -4.41 2.99 -14.90
N VAL A 45 -4.18 2.05 -15.79
CA VAL A 45 -3.66 0.71 -15.49
C VAL A 45 -2.32 0.55 -16.19
N LYS A 46 -1.24 0.44 -15.42
CA LYS A 46 0.09 0.07 -15.92
C LYS A 46 0.35 -1.37 -15.56
N THR A 47 0.72 -2.18 -16.55
CA THR A 47 0.97 -3.61 -16.38
C THR A 47 2.34 -3.97 -16.88
N ASP A 48 3.18 -4.51 -15.99
CA ASP A 48 4.47 -5.10 -16.32
C ASP A 48 4.28 -6.47 -16.97
N LEU A 49 5.22 -6.85 -17.83
CA LEU A 49 5.28 -8.17 -18.44
C LEU A 49 6.66 -8.78 -18.26
N VAL A 50 6.72 -9.98 -17.72
CA VAL A 50 7.93 -10.81 -17.76
C VAL A 50 8.05 -11.45 -19.13
N MET A 51 9.18 -11.25 -19.76
CA MET A 51 9.49 -11.76 -21.10
C MET A 51 10.78 -12.55 -21.08
N PRO A 52 10.80 -13.80 -21.57
CA PRO A 52 12.04 -14.53 -21.78
C PRO A 52 12.95 -13.81 -22.77
N GLU A 53 14.26 -14.00 -22.60
CA GLU A 53 15.26 -13.47 -23.53
C GLU A 53 14.99 -13.95 -24.97
N GLY A 54 15.07 -13.03 -25.93
CA GLY A 54 14.85 -13.32 -27.37
C GLY A 54 13.36 -13.34 -27.81
N LYS A 55 12.41 -13.18 -26.90
CA LYS A 55 11.00 -13.00 -27.26
C LYS A 55 10.71 -11.57 -27.71
N ASN A 56 9.93 -11.43 -28.79
CA ASN A 56 9.50 -10.13 -29.28
C ASN A 56 8.14 -9.76 -28.67
N VAL A 57 8.11 -8.69 -27.88
CA VAL A 57 6.90 -8.19 -27.26
C VAL A 57 5.80 -7.82 -28.25
N GLY A 58 6.16 -7.42 -29.48
CA GLY A 58 5.21 -7.10 -30.55
C GLY A 58 4.28 -8.25 -30.94
N ASN A 59 4.62 -9.50 -30.59
CA ASN A 59 3.75 -10.66 -30.82
C ASN A 59 2.64 -10.80 -29.78
N TYR A 60 2.72 -10.05 -28.69
CA TYR A 60 1.78 -10.14 -27.59
C TYR A 60 0.82 -8.95 -27.57
N ARG A 61 -0.34 -9.14 -26.99
CA ARG A 61 -1.30 -8.07 -26.67
C ARG A 61 -1.84 -8.25 -25.27
N ILE A 62 -2.24 -7.17 -24.63
CA ILE A 62 -2.93 -7.20 -23.35
C ILE A 62 -4.35 -6.67 -23.48
N VAL A 63 -5.29 -7.43 -22.98
CA VAL A 63 -6.70 -7.03 -22.88
C VAL A 63 -7.01 -6.80 -21.42
N THR A 64 -7.36 -5.58 -21.05
CA THR A 64 -7.78 -5.29 -19.67
C THR A 64 -9.25 -4.90 -19.65
N GLU A 65 -10.00 -5.56 -18.79
CA GLU A 65 -11.41 -5.29 -18.52
C GLU A 65 -11.56 -4.66 -17.15
N ILE A 66 -12.36 -3.60 -17.03
CA ILE A 66 -12.73 -2.99 -15.75
C ILE A 66 -14.14 -3.46 -15.38
N LEU A 67 -14.25 -4.09 -14.20
CA LEU A 67 -15.51 -4.50 -13.62
C LEU A 67 -15.90 -3.54 -12.49
N ASN A 68 -17.17 -3.20 -12.42
CA ASN A 68 -17.74 -2.40 -11.33
C ASN A 68 -17.91 -3.22 -10.03
N PRO A 69 -18.31 -2.61 -8.90
CA PRO A 69 -18.47 -3.32 -7.63
C PRO A 69 -19.46 -4.50 -7.69
N GLU A 70 -20.40 -4.49 -8.64
CA GLU A 70 -21.36 -5.58 -8.86
C GLU A 70 -20.82 -6.68 -9.79
N GLY A 71 -19.53 -6.60 -10.21
CA GLY A 71 -18.88 -7.56 -11.09
C GLY A 71 -19.25 -7.42 -12.59
N LYS A 72 -19.95 -6.35 -12.97
CA LYS A 72 -20.31 -6.09 -14.37
C LYS A 72 -19.16 -5.36 -15.08
N ARG A 73 -18.77 -5.85 -16.27
CA ARG A 73 -17.82 -5.16 -17.14
C ARG A 73 -18.39 -3.82 -17.61
N ILE A 74 -17.65 -2.74 -17.35
CA ILE A 74 -18.02 -1.36 -17.68
C ILE A 74 -17.07 -0.72 -18.70
N SER A 75 -15.86 -1.25 -18.85
CA SER A 75 -14.88 -0.77 -19.83
C SER A 75 -13.93 -1.89 -20.23
N SER A 76 -13.32 -1.79 -21.40
CA SER A 76 -12.28 -2.70 -21.87
C SER A 76 -11.36 -1.97 -22.84
N ASP A 77 -10.07 -2.33 -22.84
CA ASP A 77 -9.07 -1.86 -23.79
C ASP A 77 -8.18 -3.03 -24.22
N ASP A 78 -7.93 -3.12 -25.53
CA ASP A 78 -7.05 -4.11 -26.15
C ASP A 78 -5.81 -3.40 -26.69
N ARG A 79 -4.65 -3.70 -26.12
CA ARG A 79 -3.42 -3.01 -26.41
C ARG A 79 -2.37 -3.97 -26.99
N PRO A 80 -1.99 -3.83 -28.28
CA PRO A 80 -0.93 -4.62 -28.87
C PRO A 80 0.46 -4.23 -28.31
N GLY A 81 1.38 -5.16 -28.37
CA GLY A 81 2.71 -5.01 -27.79
C GLY A 81 3.62 -3.96 -28.45
N ASP A 82 3.31 -3.56 -29.69
CA ASP A 82 3.97 -2.44 -30.35
C ASP A 82 3.62 -1.06 -29.77
N LYS A 83 2.66 -1.01 -28.83
CA LYS A 83 2.23 0.18 -28.09
C LYS A 83 2.70 0.19 -26.64
N LEU A 84 3.79 -0.51 -26.32
CA LEU A 84 4.45 -0.42 -25.03
C LEU A 84 5.00 0.98 -24.79
N ASP A 85 4.83 1.45 -23.55
CA ASP A 85 5.47 2.65 -23.03
C ASP A 85 6.63 2.24 -22.10
N GLY A 86 7.84 2.17 -22.67
CA GLY A 86 8.98 1.54 -22.00
C GLY A 86 8.77 0.04 -21.83
N ASN A 87 8.70 -0.44 -20.57
CA ASN A 87 8.46 -1.85 -20.23
C ASN A 87 7.02 -2.14 -19.79
N PHE A 88 6.09 -1.18 -19.97
CA PHE A 88 4.73 -1.29 -19.47
C PHE A 88 3.70 -1.22 -20.58
N PHE A 89 2.64 -1.99 -20.45
CA PHE A 89 1.37 -1.67 -21.09
C PHE A 89 0.67 -0.58 -20.27
N ASN A 90 0.39 0.54 -20.91
CA ASN A 90 -0.24 1.68 -20.26
C ASN A 90 -1.63 1.91 -20.86
N GLN A 91 -2.67 1.59 -20.10
CA GLN A 91 -4.07 1.63 -20.54
C GLN A 91 -4.84 2.67 -19.71
N ASN A 92 -5.74 3.40 -20.38
CA ASN A 92 -6.54 4.45 -19.75
C ASN A 92 -8.02 4.16 -19.97
N PHE A 93 -8.79 4.23 -18.89
CA PHE A 93 -10.22 3.98 -18.87
C PHE A 93 -10.97 5.18 -18.32
N VAL A 94 -12.22 5.36 -18.76
CA VAL A 94 -13.15 6.31 -18.16
C VAL A 94 -14.27 5.52 -17.49
N VAL A 95 -14.49 5.80 -16.22
CA VAL A 95 -15.59 5.25 -15.43
C VAL A 95 -16.59 6.37 -15.19
N TYR A 96 -17.77 6.25 -15.75
CA TYR A 96 -18.85 7.22 -15.58
C TYR A 96 -19.63 6.95 -14.28
N ARG A 97 -19.93 8.01 -13.54
CA ARG A 97 -20.63 7.98 -12.25
C ARG A 97 -20.01 6.96 -11.29
N PRO A 98 -18.70 7.11 -10.99
CA PRO A 98 -18.01 6.12 -10.18
C PRO A 98 -18.60 6.07 -8.76
N SER A 99 -18.70 4.85 -8.20
CA SER A 99 -18.91 4.65 -6.77
C SER A 99 -17.57 4.83 -6.08
N LEU A 100 -17.41 5.91 -5.32
CA LEU A 100 -16.14 6.23 -4.66
C LEU A 100 -15.97 5.39 -3.40
N TRP A 101 -14.74 4.89 -3.20
CA TRP A 101 -14.39 4.17 -1.98
C TRP A 101 -14.27 5.15 -0.80
N SER A 102 -14.92 4.80 0.30
CA SER A 102 -14.78 5.45 1.60
C SER A 102 -15.06 4.47 2.73
N PRO A 103 -14.78 4.80 4.01
CA PRO A 103 -15.17 3.98 5.16
C PRO A 103 -16.67 3.68 5.23
N GLU A 104 -17.51 4.55 4.71
CA GLU A 104 -18.97 4.41 4.67
C GLU A 104 -19.47 3.68 3.41
N ASN A 105 -18.67 3.73 2.33
CA ASN A 105 -18.99 3.10 1.04
C ASN A 105 -17.74 2.41 0.48
N PRO A 106 -17.41 1.19 0.91
CA PRO A 106 -16.19 0.49 0.51
C PRO A 106 -16.32 -0.15 -0.90
N ALA A 107 -16.61 0.67 -1.91
CA ALA A 107 -16.82 0.23 -3.28
C ALA A 107 -15.50 -0.22 -3.92
N LEU A 108 -15.44 -1.47 -4.39
CA LEU A 108 -14.26 -2.08 -5.00
C LEU A 108 -14.52 -2.44 -6.44
N TYR A 109 -13.65 -1.98 -7.32
CA TYR A 109 -13.57 -2.33 -8.71
C TYR A 109 -12.56 -3.45 -8.93
N THR A 110 -12.62 -4.08 -10.09
CA THR A 110 -11.67 -5.12 -10.48
C THR A 110 -11.15 -4.83 -11.88
N ALA A 111 -9.83 -4.86 -12.04
CA ALA A 111 -9.18 -4.91 -13.33
C ALA A 111 -8.75 -6.36 -13.60
N VAL A 112 -9.19 -6.93 -14.73
CA VAL A 112 -8.79 -8.25 -15.21
C VAL A 112 -7.94 -8.06 -16.46
N SER A 113 -6.64 -8.31 -16.33
CA SER A 113 -5.65 -8.16 -17.40
C SER A 113 -5.28 -9.53 -17.96
N LYS A 114 -5.45 -9.71 -19.27
CA LYS A 114 -5.21 -10.96 -20.01
C LYS A 114 -4.12 -10.74 -21.02
N VAL A 115 -3.10 -11.57 -21.00
CA VAL A 115 -1.98 -11.55 -21.96
C VAL A 115 -2.22 -12.63 -23.03
N TYR A 116 -2.14 -12.24 -24.29
CA TYR A 116 -2.33 -13.15 -25.41
C TYR A 116 -1.07 -13.16 -26.32
N ASP A 117 -0.78 -14.36 -26.87
CA ASP A 117 0.10 -14.58 -28.01
C ASP A 117 -0.79 -14.99 -29.20
N GLY A 118 -1.01 -14.08 -30.13
CA GLY A 118 -2.08 -14.22 -31.13
C GLY A 118 -3.45 -14.36 -30.43
N GLU A 119 -4.10 -15.51 -30.63
CA GLU A 119 -5.38 -15.84 -29.98
C GLU A 119 -5.23 -16.71 -28.71
N THR A 120 -3.99 -17.09 -28.37
CA THR A 120 -3.73 -17.98 -27.23
C THR A 120 -3.54 -17.17 -25.95
N LEU A 121 -4.41 -17.40 -24.95
CA LEU A 121 -4.27 -16.84 -23.62
C LEU A 121 -2.99 -17.41 -22.96
N LYS A 122 -2.11 -16.53 -22.48
CA LYS A 122 -0.87 -16.89 -21.78
C LYS A 122 -0.96 -16.64 -20.29
N ASP A 123 -1.61 -15.55 -19.88
CA ASP A 123 -1.76 -15.22 -18.46
C ASP A 123 -3.02 -14.40 -18.22
N GLU A 124 -3.59 -14.53 -17.02
CA GLU A 124 -4.68 -13.71 -16.53
C GLU A 124 -4.37 -13.24 -15.11
N TYR A 125 -4.37 -11.94 -14.90
CA TYR A 125 -4.05 -11.32 -13.62
C TYR A 125 -5.18 -10.40 -13.18
N THR A 126 -5.68 -10.63 -11.96
CA THR A 126 -6.79 -9.87 -11.37
C THR A 126 -6.27 -8.92 -10.31
N THR A 127 -6.64 -7.65 -10.39
CA THR A 127 -6.28 -6.61 -9.42
C THR A 127 -7.53 -5.89 -8.93
N ARG A 128 -7.79 -5.93 -7.64
CA ARG A 128 -8.85 -5.13 -7.00
C ARG A 128 -8.34 -3.72 -6.71
N PHE A 129 -9.19 -2.73 -6.85
CA PHE A 129 -8.86 -1.33 -6.56
C PHE A 129 -10.12 -0.53 -6.17
N GLY A 130 -9.92 0.66 -5.63
CA GLY A 130 -11.00 1.61 -5.36
C GLY A 130 -10.73 2.94 -6.05
N ILE A 131 -11.81 3.63 -6.43
CA ILE A 131 -11.72 4.99 -6.98
C ILE A 131 -11.94 5.96 -5.84
N ARG A 132 -10.97 6.83 -5.58
CA ARG A 132 -11.02 7.85 -4.53
C ARG A 132 -10.01 8.96 -4.78
N THR A 133 -10.19 10.08 -4.08
CA THR A 133 -9.18 11.14 -3.98
C THR A 133 -8.64 11.22 -2.56
N LEU A 134 -7.32 11.43 -2.45
CA LEU A 134 -6.63 11.75 -1.19
C LEU A 134 -5.97 13.11 -1.36
N GLU A 135 -6.20 14.00 -0.43
CA GLU A 135 -5.58 15.31 -0.44
C GLU A 135 -5.18 15.73 0.97
N ILE A 136 -4.00 16.30 1.09
CA ILE A 136 -3.53 16.91 2.33
C ILE A 136 -3.32 18.38 2.06
N ILE A 137 -4.09 19.20 2.76
CA ILE A 137 -4.00 20.65 2.64
C ILE A 137 -3.38 21.16 3.94
N PRO A 138 -2.20 21.81 3.90
CA PRO A 138 -1.61 22.44 5.08
C PRO A 138 -2.64 23.30 5.82
N ASP A 139 -2.65 23.24 7.13
CA ASP A 139 -3.56 23.96 8.04
C ASP A 139 -5.04 23.57 7.94
N LYS A 140 -5.44 22.75 6.97
CA LYS A 140 -6.83 22.26 6.83
C LYS A 140 -6.97 20.78 7.18
N GLY A 141 -5.96 19.94 6.87
CA GLY A 141 -5.92 18.53 7.22
C GLY A 141 -6.09 17.59 6.03
N PHE A 142 -6.51 16.38 6.31
CA PHE A 142 -6.69 15.29 5.35
C PHE A 142 -8.10 15.29 4.78
N PHE A 143 -8.20 15.19 3.45
CA PHE A 143 -9.46 15.12 2.72
C PHE A 143 -9.54 13.79 1.96
N LEU A 144 -10.64 13.08 2.15
CA LEU A 144 -11.02 11.89 1.38
C LEU A 144 -12.24 12.25 0.53
N ASN A 145 -12.12 12.12 -0.78
CA ASN A 145 -13.18 12.47 -1.74
C ASN A 145 -13.70 13.91 -1.53
N GLY A 146 -12.79 14.85 -1.31
CA GLY A 146 -13.11 16.25 -1.07
C GLY A 146 -13.71 16.57 0.33
N LYS A 147 -13.92 15.56 1.18
CA LYS A 147 -14.49 15.72 2.53
C LYS A 147 -13.37 15.72 3.58
N LEU A 148 -13.31 16.76 4.41
CA LEU A 148 -12.41 16.80 5.57
C LEU A 148 -12.67 15.60 6.48
N THR A 149 -11.64 14.80 6.68
CA THR A 149 -11.74 13.53 7.41
C THR A 149 -10.71 13.50 8.52
N LYS A 150 -11.15 13.27 9.76
CA LYS A 150 -10.27 13.03 10.90
C LYS A 150 -10.05 11.53 11.09
N PHE A 151 -8.82 11.15 11.30
CA PHE A 151 -8.49 9.77 11.71
C PHE A 151 -8.91 9.55 13.16
N LYS A 152 -9.87 8.65 13.35
CA LYS A 152 -10.26 8.10 14.65
C LYS A 152 -9.77 6.67 14.68
N GLY A 153 -8.48 6.50 14.93
CA GLY A 153 -7.80 5.25 14.69
C GLY A 153 -7.14 4.67 15.92
N VAL A 154 -6.65 3.45 15.74
CA VAL A 154 -5.88 2.70 16.72
C VAL A 154 -4.55 2.26 16.12
N CYS A 155 -3.55 2.06 16.98
CA CYS A 155 -2.34 1.33 16.64
C CYS A 155 -2.55 -0.14 16.99
N ASN A 156 -2.54 -1.01 15.98
CA ASN A 156 -2.81 -2.44 16.14
C ASN A 156 -1.56 -3.25 15.87
N HIS A 157 -1.14 -4.06 16.84
CA HIS A 157 -0.18 -5.12 16.60
C HIS A 157 -0.84 -6.28 15.84
N HIS A 158 -0.06 -7.09 15.15
CA HIS A 158 -0.58 -8.14 14.27
C HIS A 158 -1.07 -9.39 15.00
N ASP A 159 -0.77 -9.54 16.30
CA ASP A 159 -1.21 -10.67 17.10
C ASP A 159 -2.72 -10.61 17.40
N LEU A 160 -3.33 -11.77 17.43
CA LEU A 160 -4.77 -11.97 17.61
C LEU A 160 -5.11 -12.58 18.98
N GLY A 161 -4.46 -12.10 20.04
CA GLY A 161 -4.66 -12.57 21.41
C GLY A 161 -4.30 -14.06 21.57
N PRO A 162 -5.26 -14.94 21.93
CA PRO A 162 -4.95 -16.35 22.15
C PRO A 162 -4.48 -17.11 20.90
N LEU A 163 -4.68 -16.53 19.69
CA LEU A 163 -4.16 -17.11 18.44
C LEU A 163 -2.70 -16.74 18.18
N GLY A 164 -2.12 -15.82 18.99
CA GLY A 164 -0.75 -15.34 18.79
C GLY A 164 -0.57 -14.65 17.45
N GLY A 165 0.56 -14.91 16.78
CA GLY A 165 0.87 -14.35 15.45
C GLY A 165 0.20 -15.04 14.27
N ALA A 166 -0.60 -16.10 14.51
CA ALA A 166 -1.27 -16.82 13.43
C ALA A 166 -2.32 -15.95 12.74
N VAL A 167 -2.29 -15.96 11.39
CA VAL A 167 -3.27 -15.21 10.60
C VAL A 167 -4.59 -15.99 10.55
N ASN A 168 -5.68 -15.33 10.93
CA ASN A 168 -7.03 -15.86 10.89
C ASN A 168 -8.02 -14.80 10.41
N ASP A 169 -8.56 -14.96 9.20
CA ASP A 169 -9.44 -14.00 8.55
C ASP A 169 -10.68 -13.67 9.39
N ALA A 170 -11.33 -14.67 10.00
CA ALA A 170 -12.52 -14.42 10.81
C ALA A 170 -12.21 -13.59 12.07
N ALA A 171 -11.04 -13.80 12.69
CA ALA A 171 -10.61 -13.02 13.85
C ALA A 171 -10.24 -11.58 13.45
N ILE A 172 -9.57 -11.40 12.31
CA ILE A 172 -9.25 -10.08 11.75
C ILE A 172 -10.54 -9.30 11.45
N ARG A 173 -11.48 -9.90 10.74
CA ARG A 173 -12.77 -9.26 10.41
C ARG A 173 -13.60 -8.93 11.67
N ARG A 174 -13.54 -9.81 12.68
CA ARG A 174 -14.16 -9.53 13.98
C ARG A 174 -13.53 -8.31 14.66
N GLN A 175 -12.19 -8.21 14.64
CA GLN A 175 -11.46 -7.06 15.20
C GLN A 175 -11.86 -5.76 14.50
N ILE A 176 -11.91 -5.73 13.17
CA ILE A 176 -12.33 -4.55 12.41
C ILE A 176 -13.77 -4.15 12.73
N ARG A 177 -14.71 -5.11 12.85
CA ARG A 177 -16.09 -4.81 13.25
C ARG A 177 -16.14 -4.12 14.60
N ILE A 178 -15.44 -4.67 15.60
CA ILE A 178 -15.40 -4.08 16.96
C ILE A 178 -14.85 -2.65 16.91
N LEU A 179 -13.79 -2.41 16.14
CA LEU A 179 -13.23 -1.08 15.97
C LEU A 179 -14.22 -0.12 15.31
N LYS A 180 -14.92 -0.55 14.27
CA LYS A 180 -15.98 0.25 13.63
C LYS A 180 -17.13 0.56 14.59
N ASP A 181 -17.56 -0.42 15.37
CA ASP A 181 -18.62 -0.25 16.39
C ASP A 181 -18.21 0.75 17.48
N MET A 182 -16.91 0.84 17.79
CA MET A 182 -16.33 1.87 18.66
C MET A 182 -16.27 3.26 18.01
N GLY A 183 -16.57 3.38 16.71
CA GLY A 183 -16.45 4.62 15.94
C GLY A 183 -15.09 4.87 15.33
N CYS A 184 -14.21 3.86 15.27
CA CYS A 184 -12.94 3.95 14.56
C CYS A 184 -13.14 3.91 13.03
N ASN A 185 -12.31 4.66 12.33
CA ASN A 185 -12.27 4.68 10.86
C ASN A 185 -10.87 4.41 10.29
N ALA A 186 -9.86 4.16 11.14
CA ALA A 186 -8.48 3.94 10.71
C ALA A 186 -7.72 2.98 11.63
N ILE A 187 -6.74 2.29 11.05
CA ILE A 187 -5.76 1.45 11.76
C ILE A 187 -4.36 1.82 11.28
N ARG A 188 -3.42 1.99 12.21
CA ARG A 188 -1.98 1.95 11.94
C ARG A 188 -1.46 0.58 12.32
N THR A 189 -0.75 -0.10 11.42
CA THR A 189 -0.17 -1.41 11.70
C THR A 189 1.12 -1.26 12.49
N SER A 190 1.10 -1.56 13.77
CA SER A 190 2.21 -1.40 14.72
C SER A 190 3.02 -2.69 14.81
N HIS A 191 4.27 -2.73 14.57
CA HIS A 191 5.14 -1.75 13.90
C HIS A 191 5.87 -2.53 12.81
N ASN A 192 5.12 -3.12 11.90
CA ASN A 192 5.61 -3.98 10.82
C ASN A 192 4.55 -4.15 9.72
N MET A 193 4.99 -4.69 8.60
CA MET A 193 4.12 -4.97 7.44
C MET A 193 2.89 -5.80 7.85
N PRO A 194 1.66 -5.35 7.51
CA PRO A 194 0.43 -6.11 7.77
C PRO A 194 0.36 -7.43 7.00
N ALA A 195 -0.50 -8.33 7.46
CA ALA A 195 -0.90 -9.49 6.67
C ALA A 195 -1.85 -9.05 5.54
N PRO A 196 -1.82 -9.71 4.36
CA PRO A 196 -2.73 -9.39 3.25
C PRO A 196 -4.21 -9.44 3.66
N GLU A 197 -4.60 -10.39 4.46
CA GLU A 197 -5.97 -10.57 4.95
C GLU A 197 -6.48 -9.36 5.75
N LEU A 198 -5.58 -8.66 6.47
CA LEU A 198 -5.96 -7.42 7.16
C LEU A 198 -6.24 -6.29 6.16
N VAL A 199 -5.38 -6.15 5.13
CA VAL A 199 -5.52 -5.10 4.13
C VAL A 199 -6.77 -5.31 3.30
N GLU A 200 -7.02 -6.55 2.85
CA GLU A 200 -8.22 -6.93 2.11
C GLU A 200 -9.50 -6.69 2.92
N ALA A 201 -9.48 -7.08 4.20
CA ALA A 201 -10.62 -6.83 5.09
C ALA A 201 -10.84 -5.32 5.33
N CYS A 202 -9.79 -4.51 5.40
CA CYS A 202 -9.91 -3.05 5.47
C CYS A 202 -10.51 -2.46 4.19
N ASP A 203 -10.11 -2.95 3.02
CA ASP A 203 -10.71 -2.54 1.74
C ASP A 203 -12.21 -2.84 1.70
N GLU A 204 -12.61 -4.06 2.07
CA GLU A 204 -13.98 -4.56 1.98
C GLU A 204 -14.91 -4.01 3.06
N MET A 205 -14.38 -3.75 4.23
CA MET A 205 -15.17 -3.30 5.38
C MET A 205 -15.13 -1.78 5.57
N GLY A 206 -14.33 -1.06 4.77
CA GLY A 206 -14.20 0.39 4.87
C GLY A 206 -13.47 0.82 6.14
N MET A 207 -12.18 0.48 6.25
CA MET A 207 -11.29 0.93 7.31
C MET A 207 -10.04 1.53 6.67
N MET A 208 -9.74 2.80 6.89
CA MET A 208 -8.50 3.40 6.40
C MET A 208 -7.30 2.74 7.06
N LEU A 209 -6.22 2.59 6.30
CA LEU A 209 -5.03 1.89 6.77
C LEU A 209 -3.78 2.74 6.55
N MET A 210 -2.92 2.77 7.56
CA MET A 210 -1.56 3.28 7.53
C MET A 210 -0.62 2.09 7.77
N PRO A 211 -0.22 1.37 6.70
CA PRO A 211 0.75 0.29 6.84
C PRO A 211 2.10 0.83 7.26
N GLU A 212 2.70 0.19 8.25
CA GLU A 212 4.01 0.55 8.76
C GLU A 212 5.03 -0.54 8.44
N SER A 213 6.24 -0.11 8.08
CA SER A 213 7.28 -1.04 7.66
C SER A 213 8.19 -1.50 8.80
N PHE A 214 8.66 -0.55 9.64
CA PHE A 214 9.76 -0.82 10.56
C PHE A 214 9.54 -0.22 11.96
N ASP A 215 9.85 -1.01 13.00
CA ASP A 215 10.00 -0.50 14.38
C ASP A 215 11.44 -0.03 14.68
N GLU A 216 12.39 -0.41 13.84
CA GLU A 216 13.82 -0.15 14.03
C GLU A 216 14.48 0.06 12.67
N TRP A 217 15.42 1.02 12.61
CA TRP A 217 16.24 1.21 11.42
C TRP A 217 17.69 0.73 11.67
N LYS A 218 18.67 1.60 11.41
CA LYS A 218 20.09 1.27 11.50
C LYS A 218 20.60 1.26 12.94
N SER A 219 20.01 2.07 13.80
CA SER A 219 20.33 2.10 15.22
C SER A 219 19.47 1.12 16.00
N ALA A 220 20.11 0.29 16.81
CA ALA A 220 19.47 -0.81 17.52
C ALA A 220 18.47 -0.34 18.58
N LYS A 221 17.25 -0.86 18.58
CA LYS A 221 16.34 -0.91 19.74
C LYS A 221 16.56 -2.18 20.57
N MET A 222 16.81 -3.29 19.88
CA MET A 222 16.95 -4.62 20.48
C MET A 222 18.23 -5.29 19.99
N ALA A 223 18.87 -6.09 20.85
CA ALA A 223 20.13 -6.76 20.53
C ALA A 223 20.08 -7.65 19.26
N ASN A 224 18.94 -8.21 18.95
CA ASN A 224 18.70 -9.02 17.75
C ASN A 224 17.60 -8.42 16.86
N GLY A 225 17.66 -7.11 16.65
CA GLY A 225 16.69 -6.37 15.86
C GLY A 225 17.04 -6.28 14.38
N TYR A 226 16.22 -5.51 13.68
CA TYR A 226 16.30 -5.30 12.23
C TYR A 226 17.57 -4.57 11.80
N HIS A 227 18.19 -3.77 12.68
CA HIS A 227 19.45 -3.06 12.41
C HIS A 227 20.56 -3.97 11.84
N LYS A 228 20.54 -5.27 12.18
CA LYS A 228 21.56 -6.23 11.71
C LYS A 228 21.49 -6.51 10.22
N ILE A 229 20.33 -6.36 9.64
CA ILE A 229 20.06 -6.64 8.22
C ILE A 229 19.58 -5.39 7.47
N PHE A 230 19.52 -4.23 8.12
CA PHE A 230 18.99 -2.99 7.58
C PHE A 230 19.61 -2.64 6.22
N ASP A 231 20.92 -2.59 6.12
CA ASP A 231 21.62 -2.15 4.90
C ASP A 231 21.36 -3.09 3.69
N GLU A 232 21.07 -4.36 3.95
CA GLU A 232 20.80 -5.36 2.89
C GLU A 232 19.30 -5.42 2.51
N TRP A 233 18.40 -5.25 3.48
CA TRP A 233 16.99 -5.60 3.32
C TRP A 233 16.02 -4.42 3.29
N VAL A 234 16.41 -3.27 3.81
CA VAL A 234 15.49 -2.13 3.99
C VAL A 234 14.78 -1.71 2.70
N GLU A 235 15.51 -1.62 1.59
CA GLU A 235 14.88 -1.25 0.31
C GLU A 235 14.00 -2.38 -0.22
N LYS A 236 14.45 -3.63 -0.14
CA LYS A 236 13.69 -4.81 -0.58
C LYS A 236 12.35 -4.91 0.18
N ASP A 237 12.40 -4.77 1.48
CA ASP A 237 11.21 -4.90 2.34
C ASP A 237 10.24 -3.75 2.15
N LEU A 238 10.75 -2.51 2.03
CA LEU A 238 9.90 -1.35 1.79
C LEU A 238 9.25 -1.38 0.40
N VAL A 239 10.00 -1.76 -0.63
CA VAL A 239 9.48 -1.95 -1.99
C VAL A 239 8.40 -3.04 -2.00
N ASN A 240 8.63 -4.16 -1.32
CA ASN A 240 7.65 -5.24 -1.20
C ASN A 240 6.36 -4.76 -0.53
N LEU A 241 6.45 -4.03 0.59
CA LEU A 241 5.29 -3.46 1.27
C LEU A 241 4.46 -2.59 0.32
N ILE A 242 5.13 -1.68 -0.40
CA ILE A 242 4.43 -0.71 -1.25
C ILE A 242 3.83 -1.40 -2.47
N ARG A 243 4.59 -2.22 -3.18
CA ARG A 243 4.10 -2.93 -4.39
C ARG A 243 2.93 -3.85 -4.08
N HIS A 244 2.97 -4.51 -2.91
CA HIS A 244 1.87 -5.37 -2.48
C HIS A 244 0.58 -4.60 -2.28
N TYR A 245 0.64 -3.40 -1.68
CA TYR A 245 -0.57 -2.70 -1.21
C TYR A 245 -0.89 -1.39 -1.92
N ARG A 246 -0.11 -0.96 -2.92
CA ARG A 246 -0.36 0.31 -3.63
C ARG A 246 -1.69 0.38 -4.38
N ASN A 247 -2.31 -0.75 -4.71
CA ASN A 247 -3.62 -0.79 -5.35
C ASN A 247 -4.80 -0.82 -4.35
N ASN A 248 -4.53 -1.07 -3.06
CA ASN A 248 -5.55 -1.16 -2.04
C ASN A 248 -6.07 0.23 -1.64
N PRO A 249 -7.38 0.51 -1.79
CA PRO A 249 -7.92 1.84 -1.51
C PRO A 249 -7.94 2.20 -0.04
N SER A 250 -7.97 1.22 0.87
CA SER A 250 -7.88 1.45 2.31
C SER A 250 -6.55 2.08 2.73
N VAL A 251 -5.46 1.80 2.01
CA VAL A 251 -4.15 2.38 2.27
C VAL A 251 -4.17 3.86 1.88
N VAL A 252 -4.06 4.74 2.87
CA VAL A 252 -4.15 6.20 2.68
C VAL A 252 -2.84 6.93 2.95
N MET A 253 -1.87 6.26 3.55
CA MET A 253 -0.58 6.84 3.95
C MET A 253 0.43 5.72 4.19
N TRP A 254 1.71 5.94 3.88
CA TRP A 254 2.79 5.03 4.21
C TRP A 254 3.49 5.46 5.50
N CYS A 255 3.76 4.52 6.42
CA CYS A 255 4.52 4.79 7.63
C CYS A 255 5.86 4.04 7.57
N ILE A 256 6.97 4.79 7.61
CA ILE A 256 8.32 4.23 7.39
C ILE A 256 9.07 3.88 8.66
N GLY A 257 8.51 4.17 9.83
CA GLY A 257 9.18 3.84 11.08
C GLY A 257 8.43 4.26 12.33
N ASN A 258 8.80 3.65 13.45
CA ASN A 258 8.27 3.94 14.77
C ASN A 258 9.39 4.17 15.78
N GLU A 259 9.44 5.38 16.35
CA GLU A 259 10.32 5.71 17.49
C GLU A 259 11.76 5.19 17.31
N VAL A 260 12.26 5.31 16.06
CA VAL A 260 13.56 4.77 15.70
C VAL A 260 14.66 5.50 16.47
N PRO A 261 15.68 4.81 17.04
CA PRO A 261 16.76 5.50 17.75
C PRO A 261 17.57 6.44 16.87
N ASP A 262 17.51 6.26 15.56
CA ASP A 262 18.12 7.14 14.55
C ASP A 262 17.61 8.59 14.64
N GLN A 263 16.46 8.85 15.23
CA GLN A 263 15.93 10.20 15.47
C GLN A 263 16.84 11.07 16.35
N TRP A 264 17.69 10.44 17.19
CA TRP A 264 18.68 11.11 18.01
C TRP A 264 20.01 11.37 17.28
N ASN A 265 20.19 10.75 16.09
CA ASN A 265 21.41 10.89 15.29
C ASN A 265 21.24 12.00 14.26
N GLY A 266 21.63 13.22 14.63
CA GLY A 266 21.43 14.41 13.81
C GLY A 266 22.03 14.39 12.41
N ASN A 267 23.01 13.54 12.14
CA ASN A 267 23.64 13.41 10.82
C ASN A 267 23.00 12.33 9.97
N ASN A 268 22.63 11.20 10.55
CA ASN A 268 22.15 10.03 9.82
C ASN A 268 20.62 9.92 9.80
N GLY A 269 19.94 10.28 10.89
CA GLY A 269 18.48 10.20 10.98
C GLY A 269 17.74 10.87 9.81
N PRO A 270 18.00 12.17 9.54
CA PRO A 270 17.37 12.86 8.40
C PRO A 270 17.71 12.25 7.04
N LYS A 271 18.93 11.72 6.85
CA LYS A 271 19.34 11.08 5.59
C LYS A 271 18.58 9.77 5.36
N LEU A 272 18.47 8.93 6.38
CA LEU A 272 17.73 7.67 6.33
C LEU A 272 16.25 7.92 6.11
N SER A 273 15.68 8.88 6.85
CA SER A 273 14.29 9.29 6.70
C SER A 273 13.97 9.71 5.27
N ARG A 274 14.80 10.58 4.68
CA ARG A 274 14.64 11.02 3.27
C ARG A 274 14.79 9.87 2.30
N MET A 275 15.80 9.02 2.45
CA MET A 275 16.02 7.84 1.61
C MET A 275 14.77 6.93 1.59
N LEU A 276 14.18 6.65 2.74
CA LEU A 276 13.01 5.80 2.85
C LEU A 276 11.78 6.46 2.23
N GLN A 277 11.59 7.77 2.43
CA GLN A 277 10.52 8.51 1.77
C GLN A 277 10.69 8.52 0.24
N ASP A 278 11.91 8.72 -0.27
CA ASP A 278 12.19 8.72 -1.71
C ASP A 278 11.86 7.34 -2.33
N ILE A 279 12.13 6.24 -1.62
CA ILE A 279 11.69 4.89 -2.03
C ILE A 279 10.16 4.82 -2.11
N CYS A 280 9.46 5.32 -1.10
CA CYS A 280 7.99 5.34 -1.11
C CYS A 280 7.45 6.12 -2.32
N HIS A 281 7.95 7.33 -2.57
CA HIS A 281 7.51 8.15 -3.69
C HIS A 281 7.85 7.55 -5.05
N ARG A 282 8.98 6.83 -5.17
CA ARG A 282 9.35 6.11 -6.38
C ARG A 282 8.36 4.98 -6.71
N GLU A 283 7.95 4.21 -5.71
CA GLU A 283 7.07 3.06 -5.88
C GLU A 283 5.58 3.44 -5.90
N ASP A 284 5.21 4.50 -5.18
CA ASP A 284 3.85 5.04 -5.11
C ASP A 284 3.83 6.54 -4.82
N PRO A 285 3.81 7.39 -5.85
CA PRO A 285 3.75 8.84 -5.69
C PRO A 285 2.35 9.37 -5.29
N THR A 286 1.36 8.50 -5.10
CA THR A 286 -0.03 8.90 -4.87
C THR A 286 -0.39 9.05 -3.40
N ARG A 287 0.47 8.61 -2.49
CA ARG A 287 0.23 8.62 -1.05
C ARG A 287 1.34 9.34 -0.30
N PRO A 288 0.99 10.10 0.75
CA PRO A 288 1.98 10.75 1.61
C PRO A 288 2.70 9.72 2.48
N VAL A 289 3.86 10.13 2.97
CA VAL A 289 4.73 9.36 3.85
C VAL A 289 4.84 10.03 5.21
N THR A 290 4.77 9.21 6.26
CA THR A 290 4.94 9.63 7.66
C THR A 290 5.82 8.65 8.43
N GLN A 291 6.15 8.99 9.65
CA GLN A 291 6.68 8.07 10.67
C GLN A 291 6.23 8.50 12.07
N GLY A 292 6.19 7.55 13.01
CA GLY A 292 5.90 7.85 14.41
C GLY A 292 7.17 8.28 15.16
N MET A 293 7.29 9.55 15.54
CA MET A 293 8.44 10.12 16.28
C MET A 293 8.05 10.44 17.70
N ASP A 294 8.85 10.03 18.70
CA ASP A 294 8.59 10.30 20.13
C ASP A 294 9.56 11.34 20.75
N ALA A 295 10.49 11.84 19.94
CA ALA A 295 11.47 12.84 20.33
C ALA A 295 11.31 14.16 19.55
N PRO A 296 10.20 14.91 19.71
CA PRO A 296 9.87 16.06 18.86
C PRO A 296 10.98 17.12 18.85
N ASP A 297 11.57 17.45 20.01
CA ASP A 297 12.65 18.44 20.07
C ASP A 297 13.88 18.02 19.25
N ALA A 298 14.26 16.73 19.30
CA ALA A 298 15.40 16.21 18.55
C ALA A 298 15.13 16.25 17.03
N VAL A 299 13.96 15.76 16.59
CA VAL A 299 13.65 15.65 15.15
C VAL A 299 13.35 16.98 14.49
N VAL A 300 12.89 17.97 15.25
CA VAL A 300 12.75 19.36 14.77
C VAL A 300 14.12 20.01 14.66
N ASN A 301 14.95 19.91 15.70
CA ASN A 301 16.28 20.54 15.73
C ASN A 301 17.25 19.97 14.67
N ASN A 302 17.14 18.68 14.35
CA ASN A 302 17.98 18.04 13.32
C ASN A 302 17.36 18.00 11.92
N ASN A 303 16.17 18.60 11.73
CA ASN A 303 15.39 18.63 10.49
C ASN A 303 14.88 17.26 10.01
N MET A 304 14.84 16.24 10.84
CA MET A 304 14.29 14.93 10.45
C MET A 304 12.78 15.01 10.21
N ALA A 305 12.04 15.74 11.06
CA ALA A 305 10.61 15.97 10.86
C ALA A 305 10.29 16.66 9.52
N ALA A 306 11.16 17.55 9.06
CA ALA A 306 11.02 18.27 7.80
C ALA A 306 11.30 17.40 6.55
N THR A 307 11.76 16.17 6.71
CA THR A 307 11.91 15.23 5.59
C THR A 307 10.61 14.53 5.21
N MET A 308 9.61 14.53 6.08
CA MET A 308 8.34 13.82 5.90
C MET A 308 7.29 14.70 5.22
N ASP A 309 6.43 14.07 4.41
CA ASP A 309 5.23 14.74 3.90
C ASP A 309 4.31 15.13 5.05
N ILE A 310 4.23 14.27 6.07
CA ILE A 310 3.48 14.50 7.30
C ILE A 310 4.33 14.11 8.49
N ALA A 311 4.66 15.06 9.34
CA ALA A 311 5.34 14.79 10.59
C ALA A 311 4.38 14.10 11.59
N GLY A 312 4.64 12.85 11.96
CA GLY A 312 3.87 12.09 12.93
C GLY A 312 4.54 12.07 14.30
N PHE A 313 3.82 12.43 15.34
CA PHE A 313 4.35 12.47 16.71
C PHE A 313 3.59 11.51 17.63
N ASN A 314 4.33 10.70 18.36
CA ASN A 314 3.82 9.80 19.38
C ASN A 314 3.86 10.48 20.77
N TYR A 315 2.83 10.30 21.60
CA TYR A 315 2.75 10.66 23.02
C TYR A 315 2.96 12.14 23.38
N ARG A 316 3.11 13.06 22.45
CA ARG A 316 3.51 14.44 22.74
C ARG A 316 2.53 15.49 22.16
N PRO A 317 1.20 15.34 22.39
CA PRO A 317 0.23 16.29 21.81
C PRO A 317 0.32 17.71 22.41
N HIS A 318 1.10 17.89 23.47
CA HIS A 318 1.30 19.17 24.17
C HIS A 318 2.57 19.91 23.70
N LYS A 319 3.35 19.32 22.81
CA LYS A 319 4.53 19.91 22.18
C LYS A 319 4.30 20.23 20.72
#